data_2dddb521e48fd409590c09d2fdefdd04
#
_entry.id   2dddb521e48fd409590c09d2fdefdd04
#
_cell.length_a   1.000
_cell.length_b   1.000
_cell.length_c   1.000
_cell.angle_alpha   90.00
_cell.angle_beta   90.00
_cell.angle_gamma   90.00
#
_symmetry.space_group_name_H-M   'P 1'
#
loop_
_entity.id
_entity.type
_entity.pdbx_description
1 polymer ?
#
loop_
_entity_poly.entity_id
_entity_poly.type
_entity_poly.pdbx_seq_one_letter_code
_entity_poly.pdbx_strand_id
1 'polypeptide(L)'
;MNSFMEDARMVAAQHAQTPASDGPVLIVDDDPYDAITAEGVVGDLGPVFPVQILTSGEDLIAYLQGENIYHDRAQFPYPGLILLDLKMPSMDGFEVLQWLKDHPEHSKVPVVVLSGLAGMAGLVTKAYQLGAHSFLPKPVQAQDIQSILSIMKMSV
;
A
#
# COMPACT_ATOMS: atom_id res chain seq x y z
N MET A 1 14.25 -20.05 13.07
CA MET A 1 15.00 -18.87 12.62
C MET A 1 16.21 -18.66 13.51
N ASN A 2 17.33 -18.37 12.94
CA ASN A 2 18.55 -18.21 13.70
C ASN A 2 18.72 -16.75 14.18
N SER A 3 19.70 -16.53 15.07
CA SER A 3 19.89 -15.20 15.64
C SER A 3 20.35 -14.17 14.61
N PHE A 4 21.00 -14.60 13.54
CA PHE A 4 21.38 -13.70 12.45
C PHE A 4 20.15 -13.06 11.82
N MET A 5 19.12 -13.87 11.56
CA MET A 5 17.88 -13.36 10.97
C MET A 5 17.15 -12.44 11.94
N GLU A 6 17.18 -12.76 13.22
CA GLU A 6 16.57 -11.90 14.23
C GLU A 6 17.30 -10.56 14.32
N ASP A 7 18.62 -10.58 14.29
CA ASP A 7 19.43 -9.38 14.33
C ASP A 7 19.16 -8.50 13.11
N ALA A 8 19.10 -9.09 11.92
CA ALA A 8 18.79 -8.36 10.71
C ALA A 8 17.41 -7.72 10.78
N ARG A 9 16.45 -8.42 11.35
CA ARG A 9 15.09 -7.90 11.51
C ARG A 9 15.06 -6.73 12.49
N MET A 10 15.81 -6.84 13.59
CA MET A 10 15.90 -5.77 14.55
C MET A 10 16.54 -4.52 13.95
N VAL A 11 17.60 -4.68 13.16
CA VAL A 11 18.25 -3.57 12.49
C VAL A 11 17.28 -2.89 11.52
N ALA A 12 16.55 -3.69 10.74
CA ALA A 12 15.55 -3.14 9.83
C ALA A 12 14.47 -2.37 10.58
N ALA A 13 14.00 -2.89 11.71
CA ALA A 13 13.00 -2.20 12.52
C ALA A 13 13.53 -0.89 13.07
N GLN A 14 14.81 -0.85 13.46
CA GLN A 14 15.43 0.37 13.94
C GLN A 14 15.50 1.46 12.89
N HIS A 15 15.61 1.07 11.63
CA HIS A 15 15.60 2.02 10.51
C HIS A 15 14.20 2.38 10.07
N ALA A 16 13.18 1.72 10.60
CA ALA A 16 11.76 2.04 10.45
C ALA A 16 11.26 2.06 9.00
N GLN A 17 11.97 1.39 8.08
CA GLN A 17 11.63 1.45 6.67
C GLN A 17 11.33 0.11 6.05
N THR A 18 11.31 -0.97 6.84
CA THR A 18 11.01 -2.31 6.35
C THR A 18 9.54 -2.60 6.60
N PRO A 19 8.78 -2.94 5.56
CA PRO A 19 7.38 -3.30 5.76
C PRO A 19 7.29 -4.58 6.59
N ALA A 20 6.42 -4.58 7.58
CA ALA A 20 6.10 -5.76 8.35
C ALA A 20 4.94 -6.49 7.69
N SER A 21 4.99 -7.84 7.69
CA SER A 21 3.90 -8.62 7.08
C SER A 21 2.57 -8.42 7.79
N ASP A 22 2.60 -7.93 9.04
CA ASP A 22 1.41 -7.64 9.84
C ASP A 22 1.08 -6.15 9.88
N GLY A 23 1.77 -5.33 9.11
CA GLY A 23 1.47 -3.90 9.02
C GLY A 23 0.12 -3.65 8.36
N PRO A 24 -0.46 -2.47 8.58
CA PRO A 24 -1.78 -2.18 8.04
C PRO A 24 -1.77 -2.12 6.51
N VAL A 25 -2.94 -2.36 5.94
CA VAL A 25 -3.21 -2.06 4.55
C VAL A 25 -3.65 -0.60 4.47
N LEU A 26 -2.95 0.19 3.69
CA LEU A 26 -3.36 1.57 3.44
C LEU A 26 -4.19 1.59 2.16
N ILE A 27 -5.41 2.08 2.25
CA ILE A 27 -6.27 2.29 1.09
C ILE A 27 -6.25 3.78 0.80
N VAL A 28 -5.73 4.16 -0.36
CA VAL A 28 -5.56 5.55 -0.75
C VAL A 28 -6.53 5.85 -1.89
N ASP A 29 -7.63 6.53 -1.58
CA ASP A 29 -8.70 6.77 -2.53
C ASP A 29 -9.53 7.97 -2.03
N ASP A 30 -9.74 8.97 -2.88
CA ASP A 30 -10.52 10.14 -2.52
C ASP A 30 -12.02 9.90 -2.57
N ASP A 31 -12.46 8.82 -3.21
CA ASP A 31 -13.87 8.44 -3.28
C ASP A 31 -14.22 7.58 -2.06
N PRO A 32 -15.05 8.09 -1.15
CA PRO A 32 -15.36 7.33 0.06
C PRO A 32 -16.10 6.01 -0.21
N TYR A 33 -16.89 5.95 -1.27
CA TYR A 33 -17.59 4.72 -1.62
C TYR A 33 -16.60 3.62 -2.05
N ASP A 34 -15.66 3.97 -2.93
CA ASP A 34 -14.65 3.02 -3.38
C ASP A 34 -13.73 2.59 -2.23
N ALA A 35 -13.37 3.53 -1.36
CA ALA A 35 -12.53 3.23 -0.20
C ALA A 35 -13.21 2.23 0.74
N ILE A 36 -14.48 2.45 1.05
CA ILE A 36 -15.26 1.56 1.93
C ILE A 36 -15.43 0.19 1.28
N THR A 37 -15.64 0.16 -0.02
CA THR A 37 -15.76 -1.11 -0.75
C THR A 37 -14.46 -1.92 -0.63
N ALA A 38 -13.32 -1.28 -0.84
CA ALA A 38 -12.02 -1.93 -0.71
C ALA A 38 -11.76 -2.38 0.72
N GLU A 39 -12.12 -1.54 1.70
CA GLU A 39 -11.98 -1.89 3.11
C GLU A 39 -12.77 -3.16 3.45
N GLY A 40 -13.99 -3.27 2.94
CA GLY A 40 -14.82 -4.47 3.17
C GLY A 40 -14.19 -5.71 2.58
N VAL A 41 -13.60 -5.61 1.39
CA VAL A 41 -12.93 -6.73 0.74
C VAL A 41 -11.73 -7.20 1.55
N VAL A 42 -10.90 -6.26 2.03
CA VAL A 42 -9.74 -6.61 2.86
C VAL A 42 -10.19 -7.19 4.19
N GLY A 43 -11.23 -6.62 4.79
CA GLY A 43 -11.77 -7.11 6.05
C GLY A 43 -12.27 -8.54 5.99
N ASP A 44 -12.81 -8.95 4.85
CA ASP A 44 -13.30 -10.31 4.63
C ASP A 44 -12.16 -11.34 4.60
N LEU A 45 -10.93 -10.90 4.40
CA LEU A 45 -9.78 -11.80 4.41
C LEU A 45 -9.32 -12.16 5.83
N GLY A 46 -9.83 -11.46 6.83
CA GLY A 46 -9.57 -11.79 8.22
C GLY A 46 -9.12 -10.60 9.05
N PRO A 47 -9.15 -10.75 10.38
CA PRO A 47 -8.83 -9.63 11.29
C PRO A 47 -7.34 -9.31 11.37
N VAL A 48 -6.49 -10.07 10.69
CA VAL A 48 -5.04 -9.86 10.73
C VAL A 48 -4.58 -8.68 9.88
N PHE A 49 -5.50 -8.07 9.12
CA PHE A 49 -5.17 -6.96 8.23
C PHE A 49 -5.89 -5.68 8.68
N PRO A 50 -5.33 -4.95 9.66
CA PRO A 50 -5.89 -3.64 9.98
C PRO A 50 -5.79 -2.73 8.76
N VAL A 51 -6.79 -1.86 8.61
CA VAL A 51 -6.92 -0.99 7.45
C VAL A 51 -6.92 0.47 7.89
N GLN A 52 -6.19 1.31 7.17
CA GLN A 52 -6.27 2.76 7.29
C GLN A 52 -6.67 3.31 5.94
N ILE A 53 -7.63 4.20 5.92
CA ILE A 53 -8.08 4.88 4.70
C ILE A 53 -7.48 6.27 4.67
N LEU A 54 -6.80 6.59 3.57
CA LEU A 54 -6.25 7.90 3.30
C LEU A 54 -6.92 8.46 2.05
N THR A 55 -7.18 9.75 2.02
CA THR A 55 -8.02 10.33 0.97
C THR A 55 -7.24 11.12 -0.07
N SER A 56 -5.92 11.14 0.00
CA SER A 56 -5.09 11.86 -0.98
C SER A 56 -3.68 11.27 -1.04
N GLY A 57 -3.00 11.56 -2.14
CA GLY A 57 -1.60 11.19 -2.28
C GLY A 57 -0.70 11.91 -1.28
N GLU A 58 -1.00 13.17 -1.03
CA GLU A 58 -0.26 13.96 -0.04
C GLU A 58 -0.35 13.34 1.35
N ASP A 59 -1.54 12.85 1.70
CA ASP A 59 -1.75 12.21 2.99
C ASP A 59 -0.97 10.89 3.11
N LEU A 60 -0.89 10.13 2.02
CA LEU A 60 -0.08 8.93 1.98
C LEU A 60 1.40 9.26 2.21
N ILE A 61 1.90 10.29 1.54
CA ILE A 61 3.29 10.69 1.71
C ILE A 61 3.56 11.09 3.15
N ALA A 62 2.67 11.88 3.76
CA ALA A 62 2.79 12.26 5.16
C ALA A 62 2.79 11.03 6.08
N TYR A 63 1.93 10.06 5.79
CA TYR A 63 1.89 8.81 6.55
C TYR A 63 3.24 8.08 6.47
N LEU A 64 3.76 7.89 5.27
CA LEU A 64 5.01 7.17 5.08
C LEU A 64 6.19 7.87 5.75
N GLN A 65 6.20 9.19 5.70
CA GLN A 65 7.27 9.98 6.32
C GLN A 65 7.11 10.17 7.82
N GLY A 66 5.96 9.75 8.38
CA GLY A 66 5.71 9.91 9.80
C GLY A 66 5.51 11.36 10.21
N GLU A 67 4.88 12.15 9.35
CA GLU A 67 4.64 13.57 9.59
C GLU A 67 3.29 13.79 10.27
N ASN A 68 3.18 14.91 10.99
CA ASN A 68 1.95 15.32 11.67
C ASN A 68 1.48 14.22 12.62
N ILE A 69 0.21 13.84 12.58
CA ILE A 69 -0.33 12.81 13.46
C ILE A 69 0.32 11.45 13.21
N TYR A 70 0.91 11.23 12.04
CA TYR A 70 1.49 9.94 11.66
C TYR A 70 2.84 9.67 12.30
N HIS A 71 3.37 10.60 13.09
CA HIS A 71 4.60 10.34 13.84
C HIS A 71 4.41 9.26 14.91
N ASP A 72 3.17 9.08 15.38
CA ASP A 72 2.85 8.05 16.37
C ASP A 72 2.70 6.71 15.70
N ARG A 73 3.80 5.96 15.64
CA ARG A 73 3.82 4.65 14.98
C ARG A 73 3.11 3.56 15.77
N ALA A 74 2.76 3.81 17.01
CA ALA A 74 1.90 2.88 17.76
C ALA A 74 0.48 2.93 17.22
N GLN A 75 -0.01 4.13 16.90
CA GLN A 75 -1.34 4.34 16.35
C GLN A 75 -1.34 4.19 14.82
N PHE A 76 -0.27 4.62 14.15
CA PHE A 76 -0.14 4.59 12.69
C PHE A 76 1.11 3.80 12.29
N PRO A 77 1.07 2.46 12.41
CA PRO A 77 2.24 1.64 12.09
C PRO A 77 2.62 1.75 10.62
N TYR A 78 3.87 1.46 10.33
CA TYR A 78 4.33 1.44 8.95
C TYR A 78 3.58 0.37 8.16
N PRO A 79 3.15 0.67 6.91
CA PRO A 79 2.24 -0.23 6.19
C PRO A 79 2.93 -1.48 5.65
N GLY A 80 2.13 -2.54 5.51
CA GLY A 80 2.55 -3.75 4.82
C GLY A 80 2.09 -3.81 3.37
N LEU A 81 1.12 -2.99 2.99
CA LEU A 81 0.57 -3.00 1.65
C LEU A 81 -0.14 -1.67 1.40
N ILE A 82 -0.01 -1.14 0.18
CA ILE A 82 -0.72 0.06 -0.25
C ILE A 82 -1.62 -0.30 -1.42
N LEU A 83 -2.91 -0.01 -1.29
CA LEU A 83 -3.87 -0.05 -2.39
C LEU A 83 -4.11 1.39 -2.84
N LEU A 84 -3.72 1.70 -4.06
CA LEU A 84 -3.61 3.09 -4.52
C LEU A 84 -4.50 3.33 -5.72
N ASP A 85 -5.44 4.27 -5.58
CA ASP A 85 -6.24 4.73 -6.71
C ASP A 85 -5.40 5.63 -7.61
N LEU A 86 -5.59 5.50 -8.93
CA LEU A 86 -4.90 6.36 -9.88
C LEU A 86 -5.51 7.75 -9.99
N LYS A 87 -6.82 7.84 -9.87
CA LYS A 87 -7.54 9.05 -10.21
C LYS A 87 -7.92 9.81 -8.96
N MET A 88 -7.05 10.70 -8.53
CA MET A 88 -7.29 11.55 -7.38
C MET A 88 -6.99 12.99 -7.75
N PRO A 89 -7.72 13.97 -7.18
CA PRO A 89 -7.42 15.37 -7.41
C PRO A 89 -6.08 15.76 -6.77
N SER A 90 -5.48 16.84 -7.27
CA SER A 90 -4.23 17.41 -6.79
C SER A 90 -3.04 16.50 -7.10
N MET A 91 -2.84 15.42 -6.38
CA MET A 91 -1.77 14.45 -6.64
C MET A 91 -2.40 13.11 -7.01
N ASP A 92 -2.25 12.70 -8.27
CA ASP A 92 -2.82 11.44 -8.73
C ASP A 92 -1.91 10.26 -8.39
N GLY A 93 -2.37 9.05 -8.68
CA GLY A 93 -1.63 7.84 -8.33
C GLY A 93 -0.29 7.73 -9.07
N PHE A 94 -0.19 8.23 -10.28
CA PHE A 94 1.10 8.20 -11.00
C PHE A 94 2.13 9.10 -10.32
N GLU A 95 1.69 10.25 -9.83
CA GLU A 95 2.57 11.16 -9.10
C GLU A 95 3.03 10.54 -7.79
N VAL A 96 2.14 9.80 -7.11
CA VAL A 96 2.50 9.05 -5.91
C VAL A 96 3.55 7.98 -6.24
N LEU A 97 3.35 7.23 -7.32
CA LEU A 97 4.30 6.21 -7.74
C LEU A 97 5.66 6.82 -8.08
N GLN A 98 5.66 7.96 -8.76
CA GLN A 98 6.90 8.67 -9.06
C GLN A 98 7.61 9.10 -7.77
N TRP A 99 6.85 9.62 -6.82
CA TRP A 99 7.42 10.01 -5.53
C TRP A 99 8.06 8.81 -4.82
N LEU A 100 7.38 7.67 -4.82
CA LEU A 100 7.92 6.46 -4.22
C LEU A 100 9.20 5.99 -4.92
N LYS A 101 9.23 6.12 -6.23
CA LYS A 101 10.42 5.77 -7.01
C LYS A 101 11.61 6.66 -6.65
N ASP A 102 11.34 7.94 -6.37
CA ASP A 102 12.37 8.90 -5.98
C ASP A 102 12.75 8.79 -4.50
N HIS A 103 12.04 7.97 -3.73
CA HIS A 103 12.28 7.79 -2.29
C HIS A 103 12.47 6.29 -2.00
N PRO A 104 13.65 5.74 -2.37
CA PRO A 104 13.88 4.29 -2.28
C PRO A 104 13.82 3.72 -0.86
N GLU A 105 13.87 4.56 0.15
CA GLU A 105 13.67 4.10 1.54
C GLU A 105 12.28 3.51 1.75
N HIS A 106 11.32 3.83 0.87
CA HIS A 106 9.95 3.27 0.91
C HIS A 106 9.71 2.22 -0.16
N SER A 107 10.73 1.81 -0.91
CA SER A 107 10.56 0.97 -2.09
C SER A 107 10.14 -0.47 -1.77
N LYS A 108 10.26 -0.89 -0.52
CA LYS A 108 9.92 -2.26 -0.12
C LYS A 108 8.44 -2.46 0.17
N VAL A 109 7.67 -1.37 0.30
CA VAL A 109 6.23 -1.49 0.52
C VAL A 109 5.57 -1.85 -0.81
N PRO A 110 4.87 -2.99 -0.87
CA PRO A 110 4.15 -3.33 -2.10
C PRO A 110 3.03 -2.33 -2.38
N VAL A 111 2.91 -1.94 -3.64
CA VAL A 111 1.87 -1.02 -4.09
C VAL A 111 1.04 -1.71 -5.16
N VAL A 112 -0.25 -1.84 -4.90
CA VAL A 112 -1.22 -2.36 -5.85
C VAL A 112 -2.09 -1.21 -6.30
N VAL A 113 -2.06 -0.94 -7.59
CA VAL A 113 -2.89 0.14 -8.17
C VAL A 113 -4.28 -0.40 -8.43
N LEU A 114 -5.30 0.34 -8.00
CA LEU A 114 -6.70 0.03 -8.28
C LEU A 114 -7.25 1.10 -9.22
N SER A 115 -7.91 0.69 -10.30
CA SER A 115 -8.42 1.68 -11.24
C SER A 115 -9.68 1.19 -11.95
N GLY A 116 -10.65 2.07 -12.11
CA GLY A 116 -11.78 1.86 -12.99
C GLY A 116 -11.40 1.96 -14.47
N LEU A 117 -10.17 2.39 -14.76
CA LEU A 117 -9.66 2.57 -16.12
C LEU A 117 -8.77 1.40 -16.54
N ALA A 118 -8.90 0.24 -15.90
CA ALA A 118 -8.02 -0.91 -16.11
C ALA A 118 -7.99 -1.44 -17.53
N GLY A 119 -9.01 -1.13 -18.34
CA GLY A 119 -9.02 -1.52 -19.76
C GLY A 119 -8.08 -0.71 -20.64
N MET A 120 -7.44 0.32 -20.12
CA MET A 120 -6.56 1.21 -20.89
C MET A 120 -5.12 0.73 -20.73
N ALA A 121 -4.63 -0.01 -21.73
CA ALA A 121 -3.32 -0.67 -21.66
C ALA A 121 -2.17 0.27 -21.34
N GLY A 122 -2.22 1.51 -21.86
CA GLY A 122 -1.17 2.49 -21.59
C GLY A 122 -1.04 2.84 -20.13
N LEU A 123 -2.15 2.85 -19.38
CA LEU A 123 -2.13 3.14 -17.94
C LEU A 123 -1.47 2.00 -17.16
N VAL A 124 -1.76 0.76 -17.55
CA VAL A 124 -1.17 -0.40 -16.90
C VAL A 124 0.35 -0.38 -17.08
N THR A 125 0.80 -0.19 -18.32
CA THR A 125 2.23 -0.13 -18.62
C THR A 125 2.92 0.97 -17.83
N LYS A 126 2.32 2.16 -17.80
CA LYS A 126 2.89 3.29 -17.07
C LYS A 126 3.00 3.01 -15.58
N ALA A 127 1.97 2.40 -15.00
CA ALA A 127 1.99 2.06 -13.57
C ALA A 127 3.15 1.13 -13.24
N TYR A 128 3.34 0.08 -14.04
CA TYR A 128 4.44 -0.85 -13.81
C TYR A 128 5.81 -0.20 -14.02
N GLN A 129 5.93 0.66 -15.01
CA GLN A 129 7.17 1.40 -15.23
C GLN A 129 7.53 2.30 -14.07
N LEU A 130 6.53 2.81 -13.37
CA LEU A 130 6.72 3.65 -12.20
C LEU A 130 6.84 2.85 -10.89
N GLY A 131 6.87 1.53 -10.98
CA GLY A 131 7.18 0.69 -9.82
C GLY A 131 5.99 0.05 -9.13
N ALA A 132 4.78 0.13 -9.72
CA ALA A 132 3.65 -0.60 -9.16
C ALA A 132 3.93 -2.10 -9.16
N HIS A 133 3.56 -2.78 -8.09
CA HIS A 133 3.76 -4.22 -7.98
C HIS A 133 2.64 -4.99 -8.64
N SER A 134 1.44 -4.41 -8.70
CA SER A 134 0.30 -5.00 -9.39
C SER A 134 -0.70 -3.93 -9.78
N PHE A 135 -1.61 -4.27 -10.68
CA PHE A 135 -2.64 -3.38 -11.19
C PHE A 135 -3.93 -4.18 -11.27
N LEU A 136 -4.95 -3.76 -10.53
CA LEU A 136 -6.22 -4.46 -10.47
C LEU A 136 -7.37 -3.53 -10.89
N PRO A 137 -8.40 -4.08 -11.53
CA PRO A 137 -9.58 -3.30 -11.85
C PRO A 137 -10.44 -3.06 -10.60
N LYS A 138 -11.18 -1.96 -10.61
CA LYS A 138 -12.25 -1.72 -9.65
C LYS A 138 -13.55 -2.32 -10.20
N PRO A 139 -14.43 -2.83 -9.36
CA PRO A 139 -14.26 -3.03 -7.92
C PRO A 139 -13.30 -4.17 -7.61
N VAL A 140 -12.49 -3.99 -6.59
CA VAL A 140 -11.50 -5.00 -6.22
C VAL A 140 -12.20 -6.25 -5.71
N GLN A 141 -11.63 -7.42 -6.04
CA GLN A 141 -12.17 -8.71 -5.64
C GLN A 141 -11.28 -9.36 -4.59
N ALA A 142 -11.91 -10.06 -3.64
CA ALA A 142 -11.16 -10.71 -2.56
C ALA A 142 -10.11 -11.69 -3.10
N GLN A 143 -10.46 -12.47 -4.13
CA GLN A 143 -9.52 -13.43 -4.68
C GLN A 143 -8.30 -12.78 -5.30
N ASP A 144 -8.45 -11.58 -5.86
CA ASP A 144 -7.31 -10.84 -6.43
C ASP A 144 -6.34 -10.41 -5.32
N ILE A 145 -6.87 -9.91 -4.22
CA ILE A 145 -6.05 -9.53 -3.08
C ILE A 145 -5.38 -10.75 -2.47
N GLN A 146 -6.10 -11.87 -2.32
CA GLN A 146 -5.53 -13.11 -1.80
C GLN A 146 -4.36 -13.59 -2.66
N SER A 147 -4.51 -13.53 -3.98
CA SER A 147 -3.45 -13.94 -4.90
C SER A 147 -2.22 -13.08 -4.74
N ILE A 148 -2.40 -11.77 -4.61
CA ILE A 148 -1.28 -10.85 -4.42
C ILE A 148 -0.59 -11.10 -3.10
N LEU A 149 -1.34 -11.27 -2.02
CA LEU A 149 -0.76 -11.55 -0.71
C LEU A 149 0.02 -12.85 -0.70
N SER A 150 -0.46 -13.89 -1.39
CA SER A 150 0.26 -15.15 -1.52
C SER A 150 1.58 -14.98 -2.25
N ILE A 151 1.57 -14.25 -3.37
CA ILE A 151 2.78 -14.01 -4.16
C ILE A 151 3.79 -13.23 -3.34
N MET A 152 3.35 -12.28 -2.55
CA MET A 152 4.21 -11.47 -1.70
C MET A 152 4.58 -12.17 -0.40
N LYS A 153 4.10 -13.39 -0.19
CA LYS A 153 4.37 -14.20 1.00
C LYS A 153 3.91 -13.55 2.30
N MET A 154 2.86 -12.77 2.22
CA MET A 154 2.23 -12.21 3.40
C MET A 154 1.25 -13.22 3.96
N SER A 155 1.18 -13.30 5.30
CA SER A 155 0.26 -14.21 5.97
C SER A 155 -1.19 -13.79 5.74
N VAL A 156 -2.03 -14.75 5.49
CA VAL A 156 -3.46 -14.55 5.34
C VAL A 156 -4.19 -15.30 6.44
#